data_f14bc073cf40f2166f9b841a9b2a576a
#
_entry.id   f14bc073cf40f2166f9b841a9b2a576a
#
_cell.length_a   1.000
_cell.length_b   1.000
_cell.length_c   1.000
_cell.angle_alpha   90.00
_cell.angle_beta   90.00
_cell.angle_gamma   90.00
#
_symmetry.space_group_name_H-M   'P 1'
#
loop_
_entity.id
_entity.type
_entity.pdbx_description
1 polymer ?
#
loop_
_entity_poly.entity_id
_entity_poly.type
_entity_poly.pdbx_seq_one_letter_code
_entity_poly.pdbx_strand_id
1 'polypeptide(L)'
;MMKFKRFGHDGIHKRLQVGSSVIALSAFALLMTACSSTPSYPPQYPTDPVQPRPVEPDPRPEPQEPDLETPEENVEDYDDTEQRDGLTPPHMEGRDVKRLALLLPFSSSSERLRAEADSMMKAAELAVFERDSADVLLIALDTGGTAQGAQSAARAALNSGADVILGPILSGSVNAAKQVASSSRTPILAFSTDQRVAGDGAYLLSFPPEAEVERIVEYASDTGVDRFAFFGPTSEYGRRVNDAYRKAVRENGGEITASASYSGDDITVMQEPARSMANQYRSTRYQAIILPEGGTALRSLAPLLPYYNVDPSSVQFLGTGLWKNNAVAREPALNGGVFAGPDPDAQADFEASYDRAYGENNSRLASQAYDAVAIGAYVAEGRPRDRMERLEDPNGFYGADGLIRFEADGKPQRGLAVYQIRNGKFVVIDPAPRTVLGPS
;
A
#
# COMPACT_ATOMS: atom_id res chain seq x y z
N MET A 1 29.37 37.19 -37.36
CA MET A 1 29.07 37.71 -38.71
C MET A 1 27.67 37.25 -39.09
N MET A 2 26.79 38.22 -39.33
CA MET A 2 25.44 38.13 -39.97
C MET A 2 24.36 37.31 -39.29
N LYS A 3 23.11 37.76 -39.17
CA LYS A 3 22.44 39.08 -39.24
C LYS A 3 21.04 38.92 -38.65
N PHE A 4 20.57 39.90 -37.90
CA PHE A 4 19.19 40.14 -37.45
C PHE A 4 18.13 40.05 -38.55
N LYS A 5 16.90 39.61 -38.25
CA LYS A 5 15.68 40.19 -38.78
C LYS A 5 14.56 40.23 -37.73
N ARG A 6 14.17 41.43 -37.34
CA ARG A 6 12.92 41.82 -36.68
C ARG A 6 11.82 41.99 -37.73
N PHE A 7 10.59 41.66 -37.42
CA PHE A 7 9.32 42.28 -37.87
C PHE A 7 8.32 41.95 -36.75
N GLY A 8 7.57 42.81 -36.11
CA GLY A 8 6.93 44.06 -36.44
C GLY A 8 5.41 43.89 -36.37
N HIS A 9 4.86 44.31 -35.25
CA HIS A 9 3.56 44.97 -34.95
C HIS A 9 2.36 44.76 -35.92
N ASP A 10 1.19 44.47 -35.29
CA ASP A 10 -0.10 45.19 -35.22
C ASP A 10 -1.14 44.22 -34.67
N GLY A 11 -1.89 44.38 -33.62
CA GLY A 11 -2.75 45.46 -33.20
C GLY A 11 -4.18 45.27 -33.70
N ILE A 12 -5.08 44.71 -32.90
CA ILE A 12 -6.52 45.06 -32.97
C ILE A 12 -7.19 44.80 -31.59
N HIS A 13 -7.61 45.89 -30.98
CA HIS A 13 -8.58 45.93 -29.90
C HIS A 13 -9.98 45.55 -30.36
N LYS A 14 -10.70 44.70 -29.65
CA LYS A 14 -12.16 44.74 -29.57
C LYS A 14 -12.66 44.59 -28.14
N ARG A 15 -13.15 45.71 -27.59
CA ARG A 15 -14.05 45.78 -26.43
C ARG A 15 -15.46 45.37 -26.90
N LEU A 16 -16.17 44.64 -26.04
CA LEU A 16 -17.63 44.60 -25.93
C LEU A 16 -17.91 44.15 -24.48
N GLN A 17 -18.29 45.06 -23.64
CA GLN A 17 -19.56 45.57 -23.14
C GLN A 17 -20.45 44.51 -22.45
N VAL A 18 -20.49 44.64 -21.18
CA VAL A 18 -21.52 44.69 -20.11
C VAL A 18 -22.94 44.32 -20.60
N GLY A 19 -23.53 43.35 -19.94
CA GLY A 19 -24.96 43.08 -19.91
C GLY A 19 -25.37 42.59 -18.52
N SER A 20 -25.76 43.55 -17.65
CA SER A 20 -26.51 43.29 -16.42
C SER A 20 -27.92 42.81 -16.75
N SER A 21 -28.38 41.75 -16.12
CA SER A 21 -29.82 41.48 -15.99
C SER A 21 -30.12 40.95 -14.59
N VAL A 22 -30.68 41.84 -13.80
CA VAL A 22 -31.44 41.62 -12.57
C VAL A 22 -32.89 41.27 -12.97
N ILE A 23 -33.52 40.29 -12.36
CA ILE A 23 -34.97 40.02 -12.21
C ILE A 23 -35.03 38.58 -11.62
N ALA A 24 -35.81 38.19 -10.65
CA ALA A 24 -36.68 38.78 -9.64
C ALA A 24 -36.98 37.68 -8.62
N LEU A 25 -37.22 38.07 -7.39
CA LEU A 25 -37.81 37.26 -6.32
C LEU A 25 -39.20 36.74 -6.75
N SER A 26 -39.48 35.46 -6.44
CA SER A 26 -40.86 35.01 -6.20
C SER A 26 -40.86 34.05 -5.03
N ALA A 27 -41.35 34.55 -3.91
CA ALA A 27 -41.72 33.77 -2.73
C ALA A 27 -42.97 32.95 -3.04
N PHE A 28 -42.97 31.66 -2.73
CA PHE A 28 -44.17 30.87 -2.59
C PHE A 28 -44.11 30.08 -1.28
N ALA A 29 -44.84 30.61 -0.31
CA ALA A 29 -45.17 29.93 0.92
C ALA A 29 -46.43 29.06 0.69
N LEU A 30 -46.38 27.77 0.98
CA LEU A 30 -47.56 26.94 1.14
C LEU A 30 -47.36 25.89 2.23
N LEU A 31 -47.97 26.19 3.37
CA LEU A 31 -48.74 25.39 4.33
C LEU A 31 -48.33 23.92 4.56
N MET A 32 -47.89 23.74 5.78
CA MET A 32 -47.91 22.53 6.56
C MET A 32 -49.31 21.92 6.67
N THR A 33 -49.47 20.66 6.32
CA THR A 33 -50.49 19.79 6.93
C THR A 33 -49.79 18.51 7.39
N ALA A 34 -49.65 18.43 8.68
CA ALA A 34 -49.20 17.22 9.39
C ALA A 34 -50.35 16.19 9.38
N CYS A 35 -50.12 15.03 8.78
CA CYS A 35 -50.89 13.82 9.06
C CYS A 35 -49.96 12.84 9.77
N SER A 36 -50.08 12.75 11.07
CA SER A 36 -49.55 11.68 11.89
C SER A 36 -50.40 10.44 11.67
N SER A 37 -49.88 9.41 11.02
CA SER A 37 -50.44 8.07 11.04
C SER A 37 -49.59 7.18 11.93
N THR A 38 -50.13 6.90 13.11
CA THR A 38 -49.67 5.83 14.00
C THR A 38 -49.95 4.47 13.38
N PRO A 39 -48.99 3.54 13.30
CA PRO A 39 -49.31 2.16 12.95
C PRO A 39 -49.94 1.45 14.16
N SER A 40 -51.18 1.04 14.00
CA SER A 40 -51.86 0.16 14.95
C SER A 40 -51.35 -1.27 14.76
N TYR A 41 -50.78 -1.84 15.82
CA TYR A 41 -50.52 -3.27 15.94
C TYR A 41 -51.83 -4.04 16.11
N PRO A 42 -52.00 -5.20 15.45
CA PRO A 42 -53.12 -6.09 15.75
C PRO A 42 -52.90 -6.78 17.09
N PRO A 43 -53.97 -7.10 17.83
CA PRO A 43 -53.88 -7.70 19.14
C PRO A 43 -53.34 -9.14 19.08
N GLN A 44 -52.41 -9.43 19.96
CA GLN A 44 -51.92 -10.79 20.20
C GLN A 44 -53.00 -11.59 20.93
N TYR A 45 -53.41 -12.71 20.34
CA TYR A 45 -54.19 -13.73 21.03
C TYR A 45 -53.25 -14.62 21.83
N PRO A 46 -53.61 -15.00 23.09
CA PRO A 46 -52.82 -15.97 23.83
C PRO A 46 -53.08 -17.37 23.25
N THR A 47 -52.02 -18.01 22.78
CA THR A 47 -52.04 -19.43 22.42
C THR A 47 -51.68 -20.24 23.64
N ASP A 48 -52.66 -21.02 24.13
CA ASP A 48 -52.41 -22.06 25.14
C ASP A 48 -51.41 -23.11 24.61
N PRO A 49 -50.52 -23.65 25.47
CA PRO A 49 -49.58 -24.68 25.07
C PRO A 49 -50.30 -26.01 24.85
N VAL A 50 -50.32 -26.44 23.58
CA VAL A 50 -50.75 -27.80 23.22
C VAL A 50 -49.69 -28.77 23.68
N GLN A 51 -50.04 -29.62 24.65
CA GLN A 51 -49.21 -30.76 25.08
C GLN A 51 -49.16 -31.81 23.95
N PRO A 52 -47.98 -32.28 23.54
CA PRO A 52 -47.88 -33.37 22.57
C PRO A 52 -48.28 -34.69 23.26
N ARG A 53 -49.17 -35.44 22.60
CA ARG A 53 -49.49 -36.82 22.97
C ARG A 53 -48.24 -37.71 22.78
N PRO A 54 -48.02 -38.71 23.66
CA PRO A 54 -47.01 -39.72 23.47
C PRO A 54 -47.34 -40.56 22.22
N VAL A 55 -46.42 -40.59 21.26
CA VAL A 55 -46.46 -41.53 20.14
C VAL A 55 -45.74 -42.80 20.59
N GLU A 56 -46.47 -43.92 20.61
CA GLU A 56 -45.86 -45.25 20.79
C GLU A 56 -44.89 -45.50 19.64
N PRO A 57 -43.69 -46.04 19.89
CA PRO A 57 -42.76 -46.38 18.83
C PRO A 57 -43.21 -47.63 18.10
N ASP A 58 -43.38 -47.50 16.77
CA ASP A 58 -43.55 -48.59 15.82
C ASP A 58 -42.28 -49.47 15.80
N PRO A 59 -42.38 -50.79 15.95
CA PRO A 59 -41.21 -51.66 15.88
C PRO A 59 -40.68 -51.72 14.44
N ARG A 60 -39.67 -50.98 14.15
CA ARG A 60 -38.90 -51.13 12.90
C ARG A 60 -38.03 -52.38 13.01
N PRO A 61 -38.00 -53.22 11.97
CA PRO A 61 -37.05 -54.33 11.94
C PRO A 61 -35.61 -53.83 11.89
N GLU A 62 -34.73 -54.46 12.67
CA GLU A 62 -33.30 -54.21 12.69
C GLU A 62 -32.72 -54.30 11.28
N PRO A 63 -31.92 -53.33 10.86
CA PRO A 63 -31.16 -53.48 9.60
C PRO A 63 -30.11 -54.58 9.77
N GLN A 64 -30.16 -55.57 8.94
CA GLN A 64 -29.03 -56.49 8.76
C GLN A 64 -27.86 -55.68 8.24
N GLU A 65 -26.76 -55.63 8.99
CA GLU A 65 -25.47 -55.11 8.51
C GLU A 65 -25.03 -55.98 7.34
N PRO A 66 -24.74 -55.39 6.16
CA PRO A 66 -24.07 -56.13 5.12
C PRO A 66 -22.62 -56.39 5.56
N ASP A 67 -22.18 -57.62 5.45
CA ASP A 67 -20.77 -58.01 5.56
C ASP A 67 -19.97 -57.17 4.57
N LEU A 68 -19.39 -56.07 5.06
CA LEU A 68 -18.36 -55.31 4.34
C LEU A 68 -17.05 -56.09 4.49
N GLU A 69 -16.80 -56.96 3.54
CA GLU A 69 -15.41 -57.34 3.24
C GLU A 69 -14.64 -56.02 3.04
N THR A 70 -13.76 -55.73 3.97
CA THR A 70 -12.83 -54.60 3.88
C THR A 70 -11.92 -54.90 2.68
N PRO A 71 -11.98 -54.14 1.59
CA PRO A 71 -10.91 -54.22 0.60
C PRO A 71 -9.62 -53.82 1.31
N GLU A 72 -8.60 -54.65 1.25
CA GLU A 72 -7.25 -54.23 1.57
C GLU A 72 -6.95 -53.02 0.68
N GLU A 73 -7.00 -51.84 1.26
CA GLU A 73 -6.65 -50.59 0.64
C GLU A 73 -5.14 -50.67 0.37
N ASN A 74 -4.82 -51.04 -0.87
CA ASN A 74 -3.49 -50.79 -1.43
C ASN A 74 -3.32 -49.28 -1.34
N VAL A 75 -2.65 -48.80 -0.30
CA VAL A 75 -2.14 -47.44 -0.25
C VAL A 75 -1.04 -47.38 -1.30
N GLU A 76 -1.45 -47.26 -2.57
CA GLU A 76 -0.54 -46.77 -3.60
C GLU A 76 -0.09 -45.37 -3.10
N ASP A 77 1.20 -45.27 -2.93
CA ASP A 77 1.90 -44.05 -2.62
C ASP A 77 1.50 -43.03 -3.72
N TYR A 78 0.46 -42.23 -3.46
CA TYR A 78 0.03 -41.19 -4.38
C TYR A 78 1.18 -40.20 -4.44
N ASP A 79 1.96 -40.30 -5.49
CA ASP A 79 2.99 -39.33 -5.82
C ASP A 79 2.33 -37.97 -5.95
N ASP A 80 2.60 -37.09 -4.98
CA ASP A 80 2.06 -35.73 -4.86
C ASP A 80 2.37 -34.85 -6.10
N THR A 81 3.16 -35.38 -7.04
CA THR A 81 3.49 -34.80 -8.34
C THR A 81 2.37 -34.96 -9.37
N GLU A 82 1.55 -36.01 -9.36
CA GLU A 82 0.49 -36.19 -10.34
C GLU A 82 -0.68 -35.21 -10.18
N GLN A 83 -0.95 -34.76 -8.96
CA GLN A 83 -2.00 -33.75 -8.69
C GLN A 83 -1.62 -32.34 -9.17
N ARG A 84 -0.33 -32.06 -9.39
CA ARG A 84 0.18 -30.80 -9.90
C ARG A 84 0.04 -30.64 -11.42
N ASP A 85 0.03 -31.76 -12.16
CA ASP A 85 -0.04 -31.76 -13.63
C ASP A 85 -1.37 -31.25 -14.19
N GLY A 86 -2.48 -31.40 -13.45
CA GLY A 86 -3.80 -30.91 -13.87
C GLY A 86 -3.95 -29.43 -14.08
N LEU A 87 -3.04 -28.59 -13.51
CA LEU A 87 -3.02 -27.11 -13.64
C LEU A 87 -1.88 -26.62 -14.54
N THR A 88 -1.10 -27.52 -15.12
CA THR A 88 -0.01 -27.13 -16.02
C THR A 88 -0.56 -26.93 -17.42
N PRO A 89 -0.43 -25.72 -18.01
CA PRO A 89 -0.84 -25.51 -19.40
C PRO A 89 -0.09 -26.44 -20.36
N PRO A 90 -0.74 -26.95 -21.43
CA PRO A 90 -0.12 -27.93 -22.34
C PRO A 90 1.23 -27.53 -22.92
N HIS A 91 1.46 -26.20 -23.13
CA HIS A 91 2.74 -25.70 -23.64
C HIS A 91 3.87 -25.69 -22.59
N MET A 92 3.53 -25.94 -21.32
CA MET A 92 4.48 -26.03 -20.19
C MET A 92 4.71 -27.47 -19.72
N GLU A 93 4.02 -28.47 -20.29
CA GLU A 93 4.19 -29.88 -19.94
C GLU A 93 5.65 -30.31 -20.10
N GLY A 94 6.14 -31.07 -19.12
CA GLY A 94 7.54 -31.55 -19.10
C GLY A 94 8.58 -30.51 -18.76
N ARG A 95 8.18 -29.28 -18.37
CA ARG A 95 9.07 -28.24 -17.90
C ARG A 95 9.05 -28.15 -16.37
N ASP A 96 10.14 -27.67 -15.78
CA ASP A 96 10.19 -27.30 -14.35
C ASP A 96 9.47 -25.97 -14.13
N VAL A 97 8.13 -26.03 -14.01
CA VAL A 97 7.26 -24.85 -13.92
C VAL A 97 7.33 -24.23 -12.53
N LYS A 98 7.67 -22.93 -12.47
CA LYS A 98 7.65 -22.12 -11.26
C LYS A 98 6.23 -21.55 -11.06
N ARG A 99 5.55 -21.95 -10.00
CA ARG A 99 4.16 -21.54 -9.72
C ARG A 99 4.12 -20.38 -8.73
N LEU A 100 3.72 -19.23 -9.21
CA LEU A 100 3.58 -18.00 -8.42
C LEU A 100 2.10 -17.70 -8.22
N ALA A 101 1.61 -17.72 -6.98
CA ALA A 101 0.22 -17.41 -6.67
C ALA A 101 0.07 -15.95 -6.28
N LEU A 102 -0.62 -15.15 -7.12
CA LEU A 102 -0.87 -13.73 -6.89
C LEU A 102 -2.23 -13.53 -6.21
N LEU A 103 -2.21 -13.12 -4.94
CA LEU A 103 -3.37 -12.94 -4.09
C LEU A 103 -3.75 -11.45 -4.02
N LEU A 104 -4.77 -11.03 -4.78
CA LEU A 104 -5.22 -9.64 -4.86
C LEU A 104 -6.72 -9.50 -4.62
N PRO A 105 -7.22 -8.30 -4.21
CA PRO A 105 -8.62 -8.07 -3.86
C PRO A 105 -9.49 -7.70 -5.09
N PHE A 106 -9.56 -8.56 -6.11
CA PHE A 106 -10.22 -8.30 -7.39
C PHE A 106 -11.72 -8.00 -7.24
N SER A 107 -12.42 -8.66 -6.31
CA SER A 107 -13.85 -8.47 -6.05
C SER A 107 -14.15 -7.63 -4.80
N SER A 108 -13.17 -6.87 -4.28
CA SER A 108 -13.38 -6.01 -3.11
C SER A 108 -14.57 -5.06 -3.29
N SER A 109 -15.30 -4.77 -2.21
CA SER A 109 -16.33 -3.73 -2.21
C SER A 109 -15.77 -2.32 -2.46
N SER A 110 -14.49 -2.09 -2.17
CA SER A 110 -13.78 -0.85 -2.44
C SER A 110 -13.35 -0.76 -3.92
N GLU A 111 -13.90 0.19 -4.65
CA GLU A 111 -13.51 0.48 -6.04
C GLU A 111 -12.01 0.79 -6.15
N ARG A 112 -11.47 1.56 -5.21
CA ARG A 112 -10.05 1.88 -5.16
C ARG A 112 -9.18 0.63 -5.05
N LEU A 113 -9.57 -0.35 -4.22
CA LEU A 113 -8.81 -1.60 -4.08
C LEU A 113 -8.91 -2.48 -5.32
N ARG A 114 -10.06 -2.47 -6.02
CA ARG A 114 -10.20 -3.20 -7.30
C ARG A 114 -9.32 -2.60 -8.39
N ALA A 115 -9.31 -1.26 -8.51
CA ALA A 115 -8.46 -0.56 -9.48
C ALA A 115 -6.96 -0.80 -9.19
N GLU A 116 -6.58 -0.82 -7.91
CA GLU A 116 -5.22 -1.16 -7.51
C GLU A 116 -4.87 -2.60 -7.89
N ALA A 117 -5.77 -3.57 -7.61
CA ALA A 117 -5.59 -4.98 -7.96
C ALA A 117 -5.45 -5.19 -9.48
N ASP A 118 -6.24 -4.48 -10.30
CA ASP A 118 -6.14 -4.52 -11.77
C ASP A 118 -4.78 -4.04 -12.27
N SER A 119 -4.33 -2.90 -11.77
CA SER A 119 -3.02 -2.36 -12.15
C SER A 119 -1.85 -3.26 -11.68
N MET A 120 -1.97 -3.86 -10.50
CA MET A 120 -0.98 -4.83 -10.00
C MET A 120 -0.96 -6.12 -10.82
N MET A 121 -2.13 -6.61 -11.27
CA MET A 121 -2.21 -7.78 -12.15
C MET A 121 -1.50 -7.51 -13.47
N LYS A 122 -1.79 -6.37 -14.12
CA LYS A 122 -1.10 -5.96 -15.34
C LYS A 122 0.42 -5.88 -15.17
N ALA A 123 0.88 -5.34 -14.05
CA ALA A 123 2.31 -5.26 -13.75
C ALA A 123 2.94 -6.67 -13.55
N ALA A 124 2.22 -7.57 -12.89
CA ALA A 124 2.67 -8.95 -12.71
C ALA A 124 2.73 -9.70 -14.06
N GLU A 125 1.74 -9.51 -14.94
CA GLU A 125 1.75 -10.04 -16.30
C GLU A 125 2.93 -9.47 -17.10
N LEU A 126 3.16 -8.17 -17.03
CA LEU A 126 4.30 -7.53 -17.70
C LEU A 126 5.63 -8.17 -17.28
N ALA A 127 5.82 -8.41 -15.97
CA ALA A 127 7.03 -9.07 -15.46
C ALA A 127 7.20 -10.50 -15.99
N VAL A 128 6.11 -11.24 -16.16
CA VAL A 128 6.15 -12.58 -16.78
C VAL A 128 6.53 -12.48 -18.26
N PHE A 129 5.96 -11.51 -19.00
CA PHE A 129 6.23 -11.34 -20.43
C PHE A 129 7.65 -10.82 -20.73
N GLU A 130 8.18 -9.93 -19.90
CA GLU A 130 9.54 -9.42 -20.06
C GLU A 130 10.61 -10.41 -19.62
N ARG A 131 10.23 -11.42 -18.86
CA ARG A 131 11.13 -12.53 -18.53
C ARG A 131 11.29 -13.44 -19.75
N ASP A 132 12.50 -13.56 -20.27
CA ASP A 132 12.83 -14.43 -21.42
C ASP A 132 12.82 -15.93 -21.00
N SER A 133 11.76 -16.35 -20.31
CA SER A 133 11.62 -17.71 -19.77
C SER A 133 10.14 -18.09 -19.70
N ALA A 134 9.77 -19.16 -20.42
CA ALA A 134 8.41 -19.67 -20.44
C ALA A 134 8.16 -20.73 -19.35
N ASP A 135 8.80 -20.59 -18.18
CA ASP A 135 8.75 -21.52 -17.05
C ASP A 135 7.99 -20.96 -15.83
N VAL A 136 7.47 -19.75 -15.92
CA VAL A 136 6.69 -19.12 -14.84
C VAL A 136 5.20 -19.22 -15.13
N LEU A 137 4.45 -19.84 -14.21
CA LEU A 137 2.99 -19.89 -14.19
C LEU A 137 2.47 -18.94 -13.11
N LEU A 138 1.82 -17.85 -13.51
CA LEU A 138 1.15 -16.93 -12.61
C LEU A 138 -0.30 -17.38 -12.36
N ILE A 139 -0.65 -17.61 -11.10
CA ILE A 139 -1.97 -18.08 -10.65
C ILE A 139 -2.64 -16.93 -9.91
N ALA A 140 -3.59 -16.25 -10.55
CA ALA A 140 -4.34 -15.15 -9.93
C ALA A 140 -5.47 -15.69 -9.04
N LEU A 141 -5.53 -15.25 -7.78
CA LEU A 141 -6.49 -15.67 -6.77
C LEU A 141 -7.12 -14.47 -6.07
N ASP A 142 -8.45 -14.47 -5.98
CA ASP A 142 -9.19 -13.36 -5.38
C ASP A 142 -9.29 -13.49 -3.86
N THR A 143 -8.90 -12.42 -3.17
CA THR A 143 -9.05 -12.32 -1.70
C THR A 143 -10.33 -11.60 -1.28
N GLY A 144 -11.06 -10.98 -2.22
CA GLY A 144 -12.20 -10.12 -1.93
C GLY A 144 -11.89 -8.94 -1.01
N GLY A 145 -10.61 -8.72 -0.67
CA GLY A 145 -10.18 -7.72 0.32
C GLY A 145 -10.50 -8.09 1.76
N THR A 146 -10.69 -9.38 2.07
CA THR A 146 -11.06 -9.88 3.40
C THR A 146 -10.07 -10.92 3.92
N ALA A 147 -9.97 -11.06 5.25
CA ALA A 147 -9.15 -12.10 5.86
C ALA A 147 -9.61 -13.50 5.48
N GLN A 148 -10.93 -13.74 5.44
CA GLN A 148 -11.48 -15.05 5.07
C GLN A 148 -11.21 -15.38 3.60
N GLY A 149 -11.38 -14.41 2.69
CA GLY A 149 -11.05 -14.60 1.26
C GLY A 149 -9.56 -14.87 1.06
N ALA A 150 -8.69 -14.14 1.76
CA ALA A 150 -7.24 -14.38 1.72
C ALA A 150 -6.85 -15.77 2.25
N GLN A 151 -7.52 -16.26 3.30
CA GLN A 151 -7.32 -17.61 3.81
C GLN A 151 -7.71 -18.67 2.76
N SER A 152 -8.85 -18.48 2.09
CA SER A 152 -9.32 -19.38 1.03
C SER A 152 -8.39 -19.35 -0.18
N ALA A 153 -7.95 -18.14 -0.60
CA ALA A 153 -7.01 -17.97 -1.69
C ALA A 153 -5.63 -18.61 -1.39
N ALA A 154 -5.13 -18.48 -0.15
CA ALA A 154 -3.89 -19.12 0.24
C ALA A 154 -3.99 -20.66 0.22
N ARG A 155 -5.11 -21.24 0.67
CA ARG A 155 -5.34 -22.70 0.51
C ARG A 155 -5.38 -23.13 -0.95
N ALA A 156 -6.06 -22.37 -1.80
CA ALA A 156 -6.10 -22.64 -3.24
C ALA A 156 -4.70 -22.55 -3.87
N ALA A 157 -3.90 -21.58 -3.45
CA ALA A 157 -2.50 -21.43 -3.88
C ALA A 157 -1.67 -22.68 -3.54
N LEU A 158 -1.76 -23.17 -2.29
CA LEU A 158 -1.02 -24.36 -1.86
C LEU A 158 -1.49 -25.63 -2.59
N ASN A 159 -2.81 -25.79 -2.73
CA ASN A 159 -3.39 -26.92 -3.47
C ASN A 159 -2.98 -26.90 -4.95
N SER A 160 -2.70 -25.75 -5.52
CA SER A 160 -2.16 -25.59 -6.88
C SER A 160 -0.64 -25.77 -6.94
N GLY A 161 0.01 -26.13 -5.84
CA GLY A 161 1.45 -26.32 -5.75
C GLY A 161 2.26 -25.04 -5.88
N ALA A 162 1.74 -23.90 -5.40
CA ALA A 162 2.46 -22.64 -5.46
C ALA A 162 3.82 -22.71 -4.75
N ASP A 163 4.85 -22.27 -5.44
CA ASP A 163 6.21 -22.15 -4.90
C ASP A 163 6.39 -20.93 -4.03
N VAL A 164 5.73 -19.83 -4.41
CA VAL A 164 5.73 -18.53 -3.70
C VAL A 164 4.34 -17.92 -3.79
N ILE A 165 3.88 -17.30 -2.70
CA ILE A 165 2.66 -16.50 -2.67
C ILE A 165 3.06 -15.02 -2.79
N LEU A 166 2.48 -14.31 -3.76
CA LEU A 166 2.66 -12.89 -4.02
C LEU A 166 1.42 -12.13 -3.50
N GLY A 167 1.61 -11.19 -2.57
CA GLY A 167 0.50 -10.60 -1.84
C GLY A 167 0.22 -11.33 -0.51
N PRO A 168 -0.90 -10.99 0.17
CA PRO A 168 -1.88 -9.96 -0.19
C PRO A 168 -1.47 -8.53 0.22
N ILE A 169 -2.40 -7.54 -0.01
CA ILE A 169 -2.15 -6.11 0.29
C ILE A 169 -2.46 -5.78 1.75
N LEU A 170 -3.62 -6.21 2.26
CA LEU A 170 -4.14 -5.80 3.57
C LEU A 170 -3.51 -6.62 4.70
N SER A 171 -3.15 -5.98 5.81
CA SER A 171 -2.51 -6.64 6.97
C SER A 171 -3.31 -7.81 7.54
N GLY A 172 -4.63 -7.65 7.67
CA GLY A 172 -5.53 -8.74 8.10
C GLY A 172 -5.54 -9.93 7.12
N SER A 173 -5.43 -9.66 5.82
CA SER A 173 -5.32 -10.68 4.77
C SER A 173 -3.96 -11.39 4.81
N VAL A 174 -2.85 -10.66 5.08
CA VAL A 174 -1.51 -11.24 5.25
C VAL A 174 -1.50 -12.22 6.42
N ASN A 175 -2.04 -11.82 7.59
CA ASN A 175 -2.11 -12.69 8.75
C ASN A 175 -2.93 -13.97 8.46
N ALA A 176 -4.04 -13.85 7.73
CA ALA A 176 -4.87 -14.99 7.37
C ALA A 176 -4.17 -15.95 6.38
N ALA A 177 -3.47 -15.42 5.38
CA ALA A 177 -2.67 -16.20 4.44
C ALA A 177 -1.50 -16.89 5.15
N LYS A 178 -0.80 -16.19 6.06
CA LYS A 178 0.33 -16.69 6.83
C LYS A 178 -0.06 -17.91 7.70
N GLN A 179 -1.24 -17.88 8.34
CA GLN A 179 -1.75 -19.03 9.12
C GLN A 179 -1.90 -20.31 8.29
N VAL A 180 -2.21 -20.17 7.01
CA VAL A 180 -2.34 -21.32 6.08
C VAL A 180 -0.97 -21.75 5.58
N ALA A 181 -0.11 -20.82 5.18
CA ALA A 181 1.17 -21.11 4.56
C ALA A 181 2.25 -21.60 5.55
N SER A 182 2.06 -21.39 6.85
CA SER A 182 3.05 -21.70 7.90
C SER A 182 3.52 -23.16 7.92
N SER A 183 2.67 -24.10 7.51
CA SER A 183 2.98 -25.55 7.48
C SER A 183 3.67 -26.00 6.19
N SER A 184 3.59 -25.22 5.10
CA SER A 184 4.02 -25.64 3.76
C SER A 184 5.43 -25.16 3.36
N ARG A 185 6.09 -24.32 4.17
CA ARG A 185 7.35 -23.65 3.80
C ARG A 185 7.26 -22.81 2.51
N THR A 186 6.06 -22.43 2.09
CA THR A 186 5.83 -21.54 0.95
C THR A 186 5.93 -20.11 1.43
N PRO A 187 6.94 -19.32 1.02
CA PRO A 187 7.09 -17.96 1.46
C PRO A 187 6.01 -17.06 0.85
N ILE A 188 5.71 -15.98 1.58
CA ILE A 188 4.76 -14.95 1.19
C ILE A 188 5.52 -13.64 0.96
N LEU A 189 5.46 -13.07 -0.24
CA LEU A 189 5.90 -11.70 -0.56
C LEU A 189 4.69 -10.77 -0.48
N ALA A 190 4.43 -10.22 0.71
CA ALA A 190 3.25 -9.41 1.00
C ALA A 190 3.44 -7.93 0.64
N PHE A 191 2.38 -7.26 0.19
CA PHE A 191 2.39 -5.83 -0.17
C PHE A 191 1.95 -4.91 0.98
N SER A 192 1.77 -5.45 2.16
CA SER A 192 1.39 -4.67 3.34
C SER A 192 2.54 -3.80 3.84
N THR A 193 2.25 -2.55 4.20
CA THR A 193 3.19 -1.65 4.88
C THR A 193 3.22 -1.83 6.40
N ASP A 194 2.35 -2.67 6.95
CA ASP A 194 2.29 -2.95 8.39
C ASP A 194 3.36 -3.96 8.80
N GLN A 195 4.45 -3.49 9.40
CA GLN A 195 5.57 -4.33 9.79
C GLN A 195 5.22 -5.41 10.83
N ARG A 196 4.08 -5.29 11.53
CA ARG A 196 3.62 -6.28 12.51
C ARG A 196 3.20 -7.62 11.89
N VAL A 197 2.95 -7.64 10.59
CA VAL A 197 2.58 -8.88 9.88
C VAL A 197 3.75 -9.59 9.24
N ALA A 198 4.96 -9.02 9.31
CA ALA A 198 6.19 -9.66 8.88
C ALA A 198 6.56 -10.88 9.73
N GLY A 199 7.48 -11.69 9.25
CA GLY A 199 7.96 -12.90 9.91
C GLY A 199 7.08 -14.13 9.68
N ASP A 200 7.50 -15.26 10.24
CA ASP A 200 6.85 -16.58 10.05
C ASP A 200 6.63 -16.93 8.57
N GLY A 201 7.61 -16.63 7.73
CA GLY A 201 7.56 -16.88 6.27
C GLY A 201 6.90 -15.77 5.44
N ALA A 202 6.43 -14.68 6.05
CA ALA A 202 5.95 -13.49 5.36
C ALA A 202 7.01 -12.39 5.30
N TYR A 203 7.36 -11.97 4.10
CA TYR A 203 8.32 -10.91 3.76
C TYR A 203 7.57 -9.75 3.13
N LEU A 204 7.84 -8.53 3.58
CA LEU A 204 7.10 -7.35 3.13
C LEU A 204 7.80 -6.69 1.93
N LEU A 205 7.22 -6.83 0.76
CA LEU A 205 7.65 -6.12 -0.45
C LEU A 205 6.90 -4.77 -0.53
N SER A 206 7.24 -3.84 0.35
CA SER A 206 6.53 -2.56 0.49
C SER A 206 7.48 -1.44 0.91
N PHE A 207 6.95 -0.23 1.05
CA PHE A 207 7.63 0.94 1.60
C PHE A 207 7.01 1.26 2.96
N PRO A 208 7.54 0.69 4.06
CA PRO A 208 7.06 1.06 5.37
C PRO A 208 7.46 2.51 5.69
N PRO A 209 6.56 3.31 6.26
CA PRO A 209 6.85 4.70 6.60
C PRO A 209 8.01 4.85 7.57
N GLU A 210 8.32 3.82 8.34
CA GLU A 210 9.47 3.78 9.25
C GLU A 210 10.78 3.94 8.50
N ALA A 211 10.97 3.22 7.38
CA ALA A 211 12.19 3.31 6.56
C ALA A 211 12.32 4.69 5.88
N GLU A 212 11.20 5.26 5.43
CA GLU A 212 11.19 6.61 4.86
C GLU A 212 11.59 7.67 5.90
N VAL A 213 11.12 7.50 7.13
CA VAL A 213 11.43 8.38 8.27
C VAL A 213 12.90 8.25 8.69
N GLU A 214 13.39 7.03 8.83
CA GLU A 214 14.81 6.78 9.15
C GLU A 214 15.72 7.46 8.14
N ARG A 215 15.45 7.27 6.85
CA ARG A 215 16.25 7.87 5.76
C ARG A 215 16.21 9.40 5.75
N ILE A 216 15.04 10.02 5.97
CA ILE A 216 14.95 11.49 5.91
C ILE A 216 15.53 12.16 7.17
N VAL A 217 15.47 11.50 8.32
CA VAL A 217 16.11 11.99 9.55
C VAL A 217 17.63 11.87 9.46
N GLU A 218 18.16 10.74 8.96
CA GLU A 218 19.57 10.54 8.69
C GLU A 218 20.10 11.68 7.80
N TYR A 219 19.46 11.90 6.63
CA TYR A 219 19.82 12.99 5.73
C TYR A 219 19.81 14.37 6.40
N ALA A 220 18.76 14.68 7.18
CA ALA A 220 18.65 15.94 7.87
C ALA A 220 19.76 16.13 8.92
N SER A 221 20.07 15.07 9.67
CA SER A 221 21.16 15.08 10.68
C SER A 221 22.52 15.27 10.02
N ASP A 222 22.80 14.59 8.89
CA ASP A 222 24.05 14.73 8.13
C ASP A 222 24.23 16.16 7.57
N THR A 223 23.13 16.88 7.36
CA THR A 223 23.16 18.30 6.96
C THR A 223 23.22 19.27 8.15
N GLY A 224 23.36 18.77 9.37
CA GLY A 224 23.59 19.56 10.60
C GLY A 224 22.33 19.91 11.38
N VAL A 225 21.20 19.22 11.14
CA VAL A 225 19.98 19.38 11.93
C VAL A 225 20.10 18.55 13.22
N ASP A 226 20.00 19.20 14.37
CA ASP A 226 20.01 18.58 15.70
C ASP A 226 18.71 18.83 16.50
N ARG A 227 17.93 19.86 16.17
CA ARG A 227 16.63 20.18 16.79
C ARG A 227 15.48 19.94 15.83
N PHE A 228 14.70 18.94 16.15
CA PHE A 228 13.60 18.44 15.35
C PHE A 228 12.24 18.81 15.95
N ALA A 229 11.20 18.80 15.13
CA ALA A 229 9.81 18.96 15.54
C ALA A 229 8.89 17.96 14.82
N PHE A 230 7.79 17.60 15.49
CA PHE A 230 6.74 16.73 14.92
C PHE A 230 5.41 17.49 14.83
N PHE A 231 4.77 17.45 13.64
CA PHE A 231 3.42 17.99 13.49
C PHE A 231 2.60 17.09 12.57
N GLY A 232 1.70 16.30 13.14
CA GLY A 232 0.97 15.28 12.38
C GLY A 232 -0.30 14.78 13.05
N PRO A 233 -1.05 13.89 12.34
CA PRO A 233 -2.31 13.36 12.80
C PRO A 233 -2.14 12.35 13.95
N THR A 234 -3.21 12.17 14.74
CA THR A 234 -3.32 11.11 15.76
C THR A 234 -3.79 9.77 15.18
N SER A 235 -3.90 9.64 13.86
CA SER A 235 -4.23 8.38 13.16
C SER A 235 -3.21 7.29 13.46
N GLU A 236 -3.51 6.04 13.12
CA GLU A 236 -2.55 4.94 13.26
C GLU A 236 -1.26 5.21 12.47
N TYR A 237 -1.39 5.71 11.24
CA TYR A 237 -0.24 6.11 10.42
C TYR A 237 0.59 7.20 11.11
N GLY A 238 -0.06 8.27 11.61
CA GLY A 238 0.64 9.37 12.30
C GLY A 238 1.37 8.91 13.56
N ARG A 239 0.78 7.98 14.33
CA ARG A 239 1.46 7.39 15.51
C ARG A 239 2.68 6.58 15.10
N ARG A 240 2.56 5.70 14.10
CA ARG A 240 3.70 4.90 13.58
C ARG A 240 4.84 5.80 13.12
N VAL A 241 4.54 6.83 12.34
CA VAL A 241 5.55 7.81 11.91
C VAL A 241 6.17 8.53 13.09
N ASN A 242 5.38 8.97 14.09
CA ASN A 242 5.91 9.64 15.28
C ASN A 242 6.86 8.74 16.08
N ASP A 243 6.50 7.47 16.25
CA ASP A 243 7.33 6.52 16.99
C ASP A 243 8.66 6.26 16.26
N ALA A 244 8.61 6.04 14.94
CA ALA A 244 9.80 5.89 14.11
C ALA A 244 10.67 7.16 14.11
N TYR A 245 10.02 8.33 14.02
CA TYR A 245 10.71 9.62 14.05
C TYR A 245 11.44 9.87 15.36
N ARG A 246 10.79 9.60 16.49
CA ARG A 246 11.43 9.69 17.82
C ARG A 246 12.64 8.76 17.95
N LYS A 247 12.52 7.55 17.40
CA LYS A 247 13.62 6.57 17.37
C LYS A 247 14.77 7.11 16.51
N ALA A 248 14.48 7.45 15.24
CA ALA A 248 15.51 7.88 14.30
C ALA A 248 16.23 9.16 14.74
N VAL A 249 15.50 10.17 15.23
CA VAL A 249 16.10 11.42 15.77
C VAL A 249 17.07 11.12 16.91
N ARG A 250 16.68 10.25 17.85
CA ARG A 250 17.54 9.88 18.98
C ARG A 250 18.76 9.09 18.55
N GLU A 251 18.63 8.16 17.59
CA GLU A 251 19.73 7.34 17.06
C GLU A 251 20.75 8.19 16.30
N ASN A 252 20.30 9.28 15.67
CA ASN A 252 21.17 10.26 15.00
C ASN A 252 21.62 11.42 15.93
N GLY A 253 21.47 11.29 17.24
CA GLY A 253 21.96 12.26 18.22
C GLY A 253 21.18 13.56 18.30
N GLY A 254 20.02 13.65 17.67
CA GLY A 254 19.14 14.83 17.68
C GLY A 254 18.14 14.83 18.84
N GLU A 255 17.39 15.93 18.96
CA GLU A 255 16.34 16.12 19.96
C GLU A 255 15.05 16.60 19.33
N ILE A 256 13.90 16.05 19.77
CA ILE A 256 12.57 16.59 19.42
C ILE A 256 12.19 17.65 20.43
N THR A 257 12.32 18.91 20.02
CA THR A 257 12.14 20.08 20.88
C THR A 257 10.73 20.68 20.84
N ALA A 258 9.92 20.28 19.85
CA ALA A 258 8.53 20.71 19.71
C ALA A 258 7.66 19.59 19.12
N SER A 259 6.40 19.53 19.56
CA SER A 259 5.45 18.55 19.03
C SER A 259 4.02 19.03 19.17
N ALA A 260 3.21 18.80 18.11
CA ALA A 260 1.76 18.95 18.16
C ALA A 260 1.09 17.88 17.28
N SER A 261 -0.14 17.53 17.64
CA SER A 261 -0.95 16.58 16.87
C SER A 261 -2.40 17.06 16.78
N TYR A 262 -3.11 16.56 15.77
CA TYR A 262 -4.53 16.85 15.54
C TYR A 262 -5.27 15.56 15.16
N SER A 263 -6.61 15.59 15.27
CA SER A 263 -7.47 14.48 14.90
C SER A 263 -8.40 14.90 13.76
N GLY A 264 -8.43 14.13 12.69
CA GLY A 264 -9.17 14.45 11.46
C GLY A 264 -8.30 15.08 10.38
N ASP A 265 -8.90 15.37 9.22
CA ASP A 265 -8.25 15.92 8.01
C ASP A 265 -8.75 17.32 7.62
N ASP A 266 -9.68 17.89 8.40
CA ASP A 266 -10.19 19.23 8.20
C ASP A 266 -9.22 20.29 8.71
N ILE A 267 -9.06 21.38 7.93
CA ILE A 267 -8.16 22.48 8.27
C ILE A 267 -8.47 23.12 9.63
N THR A 268 -9.73 23.10 10.07
CA THR A 268 -10.14 23.72 11.34
C THR A 268 -9.51 23.05 12.56
N VAL A 269 -9.34 21.72 12.52
CA VAL A 269 -8.69 20.97 13.61
C VAL A 269 -7.17 21.13 13.60
N MET A 270 -6.59 21.60 12.49
CA MET A 270 -5.15 21.82 12.33
C MET A 270 -4.68 23.20 12.79
N GLN A 271 -5.58 24.22 12.84
CA GLN A 271 -5.23 25.64 13.08
C GLN A 271 -4.61 25.87 14.46
N GLU A 272 -5.25 25.42 15.54
CA GLU A 272 -4.71 25.61 16.90
C GLU A 272 -3.42 24.84 17.15
N PRO A 273 -3.27 23.54 16.73
CA PRO A 273 -1.99 22.87 16.77
C PRO A 273 -0.89 23.56 15.96
N ALA A 274 -1.19 24.11 14.77
CA ALA A 274 -0.23 24.88 13.97
C ALA A 274 0.23 26.15 14.68
N ARG A 275 -0.70 26.89 15.31
CA ARG A 275 -0.38 28.05 16.15
C ARG A 275 0.49 27.65 17.34
N SER A 276 0.20 26.53 17.98
CA SER A 276 1.02 25.97 19.05
C SER A 276 2.44 25.68 18.58
N MET A 277 2.62 25.07 17.40
CA MET A 277 3.94 24.82 16.81
C MET A 277 4.73 26.11 16.59
N ALA A 278 4.07 27.17 16.09
CA ALA A 278 4.70 28.47 15.91
C ALA A 278 5.11 29.14 17.24
N ASN A 279 4.31 28.96 18.29
CA ASN A 279 4.67 29.43 19.64
C ASN A 279 5.87 28.68 20.20
N GLN A 280 5.91 27.35 20.04
CA GLN A 280 7.04 26.54 20.44
C GLN A 280 8.31 26.90 19.66
N TYR A 281 8.21 27.20 18.36
CA TYR A 281 9.33 27.64 17.53
C TYR A 281 10.06 28.88 18.09
N ARG A 282 9.33 29.83 18.66
CA ARG A 282 9.93 31.05 19.22
C ARG A 282 10.93 30.77 20.35
N SER A 283 10.72 29.72 21.12
CA SER A 283 11.58 29.32 22.24
C SER A 283 12.58 28.21 21.88
N THR A 284 12.17 27.22 21.07
CA THR A 284 12.98 26.02 20.81
C THR A 284 13.88 26.16 19.59
N ARG A 285 13.46 27.01 18.60
CA ARG A 285 14.18 27.20 17.35
C ARG A 285 14.50 25.88 16.65
N TYR A 286 13.51 24.95 16.57
CA TYR A 286 13.69 23.72 15.81
C TYR A 286 14.08 24.03 14.36
N GLN A 287 14.96 23.20 13.80
CA GLN A 287 15.55 23.41 12.48
C GLN A 287 14.82 22.59 11.40
N ALA A 288 14.19 21.48 11.80
CA ALA A 288 13.37 20.67 10.92
C ALA A 288 12.06 20.27 11.57
N ILE A 289 11.02 20.07 10.74
CA ILE A 289 9.70 19.62 11.17
C ILE A 289 9.17 18.55 10.21
N ILE A 290 8.78 17.40 10.76
CA ILE A 290 8.13 16.38 9.93
C ILE A 290 6.62 16.60 9.87
N LEU A 291 6.08 16.50 8.64
CA LEU A 291 4.65 16.63 8.32
C LEU A 291 4.18 15.32 7.68
N PRO A 292 3.76 14.30 8.47
CA PRO A 292 3.40 12.98 7.96
C PRO A 292 1.97 12.96 7.40
N GLU A 293 1.75 13.74 6.37
CA GLU A 293 0.49 13.86 5.64
C GLU A 293 0.74 13.79 4.13
N GLY A 294 -0.33 13.62 3.36
CA GLY A 294 -0.29 13.63 1.91
C GLY A 294 -1.52 14.30 1.30
N GLY A 295 -1.50 14.46 -0.01
CA GLY A 295 -2.63 14.94 -0.79
C GLY A 295 -3.24 16.26 -0.28
N THR A 296 -4.56 16.29 -0.10
CA THR A 296 -5.29 17.51 0.32
C THR A 296 -4.99 17.90 1.76
N ALA A 297 -4.87 16.93 2.68
CA ALA A 297 -4.58 17.21 4.09
C ALA A 297 -3.24 17.95 4.24
N LEU A 298 -2.18 17.47 3.57
CA LEU A 298 -0.88 18.15 3.57
C LEU A 298 -0.94 19.58 3.00
N ARG A 299 -1.66 19.75 1.88
CA ARG A 299 -1.82 21.05 1.24
C ARG A 299 -2.64 22.05 2.08
N SER A 300 -3.47 21.54 3.00
CA SER A 300 -4.15 22.36 4.00
C SER A 300 -3.25 22.67 5.21
N LEU A 301 -2.44 21.70 5.62
CA LEU A 301 -1.57 21.78 6.80
C LEU A 301 -0.36 22.70 6.57
N ALA A 302 0.39 22.48 5.48
CA ALA A 302 1.67 23.13 5.25
C ALA A 302 1.61 24.67 5.22
N PRO A 303 0.61 25.33 4.60
CA PRO A 303 0.48 26.79 4.60
C PRO A 303 0.21 27.41 5.98
N LEU A 304 -0.31 26.64 6.95
CA LEU A 304 -0.57 27.14 8.29
C LEU A 304 0.71 27.53 9.02
N LEU A 305 1.82 26.82 8.77
CA LEU A 305 3.09 27.11 9.42
C LEU A 305 3.64 28.50 9.04
N PRO A 306 3.83 28.86 7.76
CA PRO A 306 4.23 30.23 7.40
C PRO A 306 3.17 31.28 7.74
N TYR A 307 1.88 30.93 7.69
CA TYR A 307 0.81 31.83 8.14
C TYR A 307 0.99 32.26 9.63
N TYR A 308 1.48 31.35 10.48
CA TYR A 308 1.81 31.64 11.87
C TYR A 308 3.28 32.03 12.10
N ASN A 309 4.02 32.40 11.05
CA ASN A 309 5.41 32.88 11.07
C ASN A 309 6.46 31.78 11.40
N VAL A 310 6.24 30.54 10.98
CA VAL A 310 7.29 29.53 10.84
C VAL A 310 7.75 29.55 9.39
N ASP A 311 8.88 30.18 9.13
CA ASP A 311 9.39 30.39 7.77
C ASP A 311 10.03 29.12 7.21
N PRO A 312 9.52 28.57 6.07
CA PRO A 312 10.11 27.41 5.41
C PRO A 312 11.56 27.61 4.92
N SER A 313 12.02 28.86 4.80
CA SER A 313 13.43 29.14 4.49
C SER A 313 14.36 28.95 5.68
N SER A 314 13.81 28.95 6.89
CA SER A 314 14.53 28.83 8.16
C SER A 314 14.30 27.47 8.85
N VAL A 315 13.25 26.73 8.45
CA VAL A 315 12.87 25.43 9.00
C VAL A 315 12.71 24.45 7.85
N GLN A 316 13.50 23.39 7.84
CA GLN A 316 13.41 22.32 6.83
C GLN A 316 12.14 21.50 7.05
N PHE A 317 11.24 21.49 6.08
CA PHE A 317 10.08 20.62 6.12
C PHE A 317 10.46 19.23 5.63
N LEU A 318 10.13 18.22 6.44
CA LEU A 318 10.40 16.82 6.18
C LEU A 318 9.09 16.07 5.89
N GLY A 319 9.12 15.15 4.95
CA GLY A 319 7.97 14.34 4.57
C GLY A 319 8.29 12.86 4.40
N THR A 320 7.24 12.09 4.11
CA THR A 320 7.32 10.69 3.71
C THR A 320 6.99 10.54 2.22
N GLY A 321 7.02 9.33 1.68
CA GLY A 321 6.63 9.04 0.29
C GLY A 321 5.20 9.48 -0.08
N LEU A 322 4.35 9.82 0.90
CA LEU A 322 3.05 10.45 0.65
C LEU A 322 3.16 11.82 -0.05
N TRP A 323 4.35 12.44 0.01
CA TRP A 323 4.61 13.71 -0.69
C TRP A 323 4.82 13.53 -2.19
N LYS A 324 5.10 12.32 -2.66
CA LYS A 324 5.32 12.05 -4.10
C LYS A 324 4.00 12.14 -4.89
N ASN A 325 3.47 13.34 -5.00
CA ASN A 325 2.24 13.68 -5.70
C ASN A 325 2.38 15.06 -6.38
N ASN A 326 2.02 15.16 -7.65
CA ASN A 326 2.17 16.39 -8.43
C ASN A 326 1.38 17.59 -7.86
N ALA A 327 0.27 17.36 -7.14
CA ALA A 327 -0.46 18.45 -6.49
C ALA A 327 0.28 18.96 -5.24
N VAL A 328 0.95 18.06 -4.51
CA VAL A 328 1.83 18.41 -3.37
C VAL A 328 3.06 19.18 -3.84
N ALA A 329 3.69 18.75 -4.94
CA ALA A 329 4.84 19.45 -5.50
C ALA A 329 4.57 20.92 -5.84
N ARG A 330 3.31 21.25 -6.21
CA ARG A 330 2.88 22.59 -6.58
C ARG A 330 2.45 23.46 -5.40
N GLU A 331 2.46 22.93 -4.16
CA GLU A 331 2.14 23.70 -2.96
C GLU A 331 3.31 24.64 -2.60
N PRO A 332 3.13 25.98 -2.66
CA PRO A 332 4.23 26.91 -2.46
C PRO A 332 4.89 26.80 -1.08
N ALA A 333 4.11 26.48 -0.04
CA ALA A 333 4.62 26.34 1.32
C ALA A 333 5.56 25.13 1.49
N LEU A 334 5.53 24.17 0.56
CA LEU A 334 6.40 23.00 0.57
C LEU A 334 7.64 23.18 -0.32
N ASN A 335 7.81 24.32 -0.97
CA ASN A 335 9.01 24.56 -1.77
C ASN A 335 10.26 24.54 -0.88
N GLY A 336 11.26 23.73 -1.23
CA GLY A 336 12.42 23.45 -0.39
C GLY A 336 12.25 22.26 0.56
N GLY A 337 11.03 21.77 0.79
CA GLY A 337 10.76 20.61 1.61
C GLY A 337 11.37 19.32 1.00
N VAL A 338 11.75 18.39 1.87
CA VAL A 338 12.44 17.14 1.48
C VAL A 338 11.69 15.91 1.97
N PHE A 339 11.78 14.82 1.23
CA PHE A 339 11.18 13.54 1.61
C PHE A 339 11.96 12.36 1.01
N ALA A 340 11.85 11.19 1.63
CA ALA A 340 12.42 9.96 1.12
C ALA A 340 11.44 9.22 0.20
N GLY A 341 11.95 8.54 -0.81
CA GLY A 341 11.15 7.75 -1.75
C GLY A 341 12.00 6.81 -2.60
N PRO A 342 11.35 5.99 -3.44
CA PRO A 342 12.02 5.02 -4.30
C PRO A 342 13.04 5.64 -5.27
N ASP A 343 13.92 4.79 -5.83
CA ASP A 343 14.87 5.21 -6.88
C ASP A 343 14.11 5.70 -8.13
N PRO A 344 14.25 6.97 -8.53
CA PRO A 344 13.50 7.51 -9.65
C PRO A 344 13.92 6.93 -11.01
N ASP A 345 15.18 6.52 -11.16
CA ASP A 345 15.67 5.94 -12.42
C ASP A 345 15.04 4.56 -12.64
N ALA A 346 15.03 3.72 -11.59
CA ALA A 346 14.39 2.42 -11.64
C ALA A 346 12.88 2.53 -11.92
N GLN A 347 12.19 3.47 -11.26
CA GLN A 347 10.76 3.70 -11.50
C GLN A 347 10.46 4.18 -12.92
N ALA A 348 11.29 5.05 -13.48
CA ALA A 348 11.09 5.58 -14.83
C ALA A 348 11.14 4.48 -15.90
N ASP A 349 12.04 3.50 -15.75
CA ASP A 349 12.14 2.36 -16.66
C ASP A 349 10.88 1.48 -16.59
N PHE A 350 10.40 1.18 -15.39
CA PHE A 350 9.16 0.43 -15.19
C PHE A 350 7.93 1.19 -15.72
N GLU A 351 7.78 2.48 -15.39
CA GLU A 351 6.67 3.31 -15.85
C GLU A 351 6.61 3.37 -17.38
N ALA A 352 7.77 3.50 -18.03
CA ALA A 352 7.86 3.50 -19.50
C ALA A 352 7.47 2.14 -20.12
N SER A 353 7.86 1.03 -19.50
CA SER A 353 7.46 -0.32 -19.94
C SER A 353 5.96 -0.55 -19.76
N TYR A 354 5.41 -0.14 -18.62
CA TYR A 354 3.99 -0.28 -18.30
C TYR A 354 3.11 0.56 -19.25
N ASP A 355 3.44 1.83 -19.47
CA ASP A 355 2.73 2.71 -20.41
C ASP A 355 2.80 2.15 -21.85
N ARG A 356 3.94 1.64 -22.27
CA ARG A 356 4.10 1.00 -23.59
C ARG A 356 3.22 -0.23 -23.75
N ALA A 357 3.04 -1.02 -22.71
CA ALA A 357 2.27 -2.25 -22.73
C ALA A 357 0.76 -2.01 -22.68
N TYR A 358 0.31 -1.04 -21.88
CA TYR A 358 -1.10 -0.85 -21.54
C TYR A 358 -1.68 0.52 -21.95
N GLY A 359 -0.85 1.49 -22.32
CA GLY A 359 -1.30 2.83 -22.73
C GLY A 359 -1.92 3.65 -21.59
N GLU A 360 -1.55 3.35 -20.34
CA GLU A 360 -2.08 3.99 -19.14
C GLU A 360 -1.02 4.12 -18.06
N ASN A 361 -1.28 5.00 -17.08
CA ASN A 361 -0.39 5.11 -15.93
C ASN A 361 -0.62 3.95 -14.95
N ASN A 362 0.47 3.42 -14.41
CA ASN A 362 0.42 2.42 -13.35
C ASN A 362 -0.12 2.98 -12.02
N SER A 363 -0.70 2.11 -11.20
CA SER A 363 -1.02 2.45 -9.82
C SER A 363 0.22 2.50 -8.93
N ARG A 364 0.06 2.98 -7.71
CA ARG A 364 1.17 3.13 -6.76
C ARG A 364 1.83 1.80 -6.37
N LEU A 365 1.07 0.69 -6.35
CA LEU A 365 1.58 -0.63 -5.93
C LEU A 365 1.95 -1.54 -7.11
N ALA A 366 1.74 -1.08 -8.35
CA ALA A 366 1.98 -1.89 -9.54
C ALA A 366 3.43 -2.36 -9.66
N SER A 367 4.40 -1.46 -9.42
CA SER A 367 5.83 -1.80 -9.41
C SER A 367 6.18 -2.90 -8.42
N GLN A 368 5.51 -2.94 -7.26
CA GLN A 368 5.74 -3.99 -6.27
C GLN A 368 5.26 -5.36 -6.77
N ALA A 369 4.16 -5.42 -7.53
CA ALA A 369 3.69 -6.67 -8.12
C ALA A 369 4.64 -7.15 -9.24
N TYR A 370 5.20 -6.23 -10.03
CA TYR A 370 6.26 -6.52 -11.00
C TYR A 370 7.49 -7.13 -10.32
N ASP A 371 8.01 -6.48 -9.28
CA ASP A 371 9.16 -6.95 -8.50
C ASP A 371 8.87 -8.30 -7.81
N ALA A 372 7.64 -8.47 -7.30
CA ALA A 372 7.24 -9.72 -6.65
C ALA A 372 7.33 -10.92 -7.59
N VAL A 373 6.95 -10.76 -8.85
CA VAL A 373 7.08 -11.83 -9.86
C VAL A 373 8.55 -12.12 -10.15
N ALA A 374 9.38 -11.10 -10.33
CA ALA A 374 10.81 -11.28 -10.60
C ALA A 374 11.54 -11.99 -9.45
N ILE A 375 11.30 -11.52 -8.21
CA ILE A 375 11.88 -12.11 -6.99
C ILE A 375 11.29 -13.50 -6.75
N GLY A 376 9.97 -13.66 -6.88
CA GLY A 376 9.28 -14.93 -6.67
C GLY A 376 9.78 -16.03 -7.64
N ALA A 377 10.00 -15.69 -8.90
CA ALA A 377 10.55 -16.60 -9.89
C ALA A 377 11.99 -17.04 -9.54
N TYR A 378 12.84 -16.08 -9.12
CA TYR A 378 14.18 -16.41 -8.64
C TYR A 378 14.15 -17.33 -7.40
N VAL A 379 13.27 -17.05 -6.46
CA VAL A 379 13.11 -17.87 -5.24
C VAL A 379 12.60 -19.28 -5.58
N ALA A 380 11.66 -19.39 -6.51
CA ALA A 380 11.08 -20.64 -6.94
C ALA A 380 12.07 -21.59 -7.68
N GLU A 381 13.18 -21.08 -8.19
CA GLU A 381 14.28 -21.90 -8.73
C GLU A 381 14.99 -22.72 -7.63
N GLY A 382 14.90 -22.29 -6.37
CA GLY A 382 15.45 -22.99 -5.22
C GLY A 382 14.59 -24.16 -4.77
N ARG A 383 15.23 -25.13 -4.10
CA ARG A 383 14.48 -26.21 -3.45
C ARG A 383 13.58 -25.61 -2.36
N PRO A 384 12.45 -26.25 -2.01
CA PRO A 384 11.51 -25.69 -1.02
C PRO A 384 12.15 -25.27 0.29
N ARG A 385 13.17 -26.00 0.76
CA ARG A 385 13.89 -25.70 2.01
C ARG A 385 14.80 -24.46 1.92
N ASP A 386 15.24 -24.10 0.72
CA ASP A 386 16.23 -23.02 0.48
C ASP A 386 15.55 -21.69 0.12
N ARG A 387 14.22 -21.68 -0.08
CA ARG A 387 13.45 -20.52 -0.59
C ARG A 387 13.52 -19.30 0.33
N MET A 388 13.45 -19.49 1.64
CA MET A 388 13.54 -18.39 2.60
C MET A 388 14.95 -17.82 2.65
N GLU A 389 15.98 -18.67 2.64
CA GLU A 389 17.38 -18.23 2.56
C GLU A 389 17.67 -17.44 1.28
N ARG A 390 17.05 -17.82 0.16
CA ARG A 390 17.16 -17.05 -1.10
C ARG A 390 16.49 -15.68 -1.03
N LEU A 391 15.40 -15.53 -0.26
CA LEU A 391 14.80 -14.22 0.02
C LEU A 391 15.68 -13.34 0.92
N GLU A 392 16.38 -13.95 1.83
CA GLU A 392 17.27 -13.29 2.81
C GLU A 392 18.68 -13.06 2.25
N ASP A 393 18.84 -13.07 0.90
CA ASP A 393 20.14 -12.79 0.25
C ASP A 393 20.70 -11.45 0.78
N PRO A 394 21.91 -11.46 1.37
CA PRO A 394 22.51 -10.25 1.92
C PRO A 394 22.76 -9.15 0.88
N ASN A 395 22.86 -9.50 -0.41
CA ASN A 395 23.00 -8.52 -1.48
C ASN A 395 21.67 -7.85 -1.83
N GLY A 396 20.53 -8.44 -1.42
CA GLY A 396 19.20 -7.96 -1.76
C GLY A 396 18.88 -8.11 -3.25
N PHE A 397 17.84 -7.40 -3.66
CA PHE A 397 17.33 -7.39 -5.04
C PHE A 397 17.25 -5.95 -5.54
N TYR A 398 17.49 -5.75 -6.82
CA TYR A 398 17.30 -4.46 -7.46
C TYR A 398 16.19 -4.58 -8.50
N GLY A 399 15.08 -3.92 -8.29
CA GLY A 399 13.87 -4.00 -9.11
C GLY A 399 13.35 -2.65 -9.57
N ALA A 400 12.08 -2.61 -9.96
CA ALA A 400 11.38 -1.43 -10.45
C ALA A 400 11.33 -0.26 -9.45
N ASP A 401 11.46 -0.53 -8.16
CA ASP A 401 11.48 0.47 -7.10
C ASP A 401 12.90 0.68 -6.50
N GLY A 402 13.93 0.15 -7.15
CA GLY A 402 15.31 0.18 -6.66
C GLY A 402 15.64 -0.97 -5.73
N LEU A 403 16.58 -0.73 -4.81
CA LEU A 403 17.11 -1.75 -3.92
C LEU A 403 16.14 -2.14 -2.81
N ILE A 404 15.97 -3.46 -2.63
CA ILE A 404 15.31 -4.07 -1.48
C ILE A 404 16.15 -5.23 -0.96
N ARG A 405 16.24 -5.36 0.37
CA ARG A 405 16.74 -6.52 1.08
C ARG A 405 15.71 -6.92 2.15
N PHE A 406 15.50 -8.20 2.32
CA PHE A 406 14.65 -8.72 3.40
C PHE A 406 15.51 -9.15 4.58
N GLU A 407 15.09 -8.78 5.77
CA GLU A 407 15.65 -9.28 7.01
C GLU A 407 15.03 -10.63 7.40
N ALA A 408 15.69 -11.41 8.25
CA ALA A 408 15.20 -12.70 8.70
C ALA A 408 13.83 -12.63 9.43
N ASP A 409 13.46 -11.45 9.96
CA ASP A 409 12.15 -11.20 10.54
C ASP A 409 11.09 -10.76 9.48
N GLY A 410 11.43 -10.84 8.20
CA GLY A 410 10.56 -10.51 7.05
C GLY A 410 10.38 -9.02 6.78
N LYS A 411 11.04 -8.13 7.52
CA LYS A 411 10.99 -6.69 7.25
C LYS A 411 11.87 -6.29 6.08
N PRO A 412 11.47 -5.28 5.30
CA PRO A 412 12.28 -4.78 4.20
C PRO A 412 13.26 -3.71 4.66
N GLN A 413 14.48 -3.77 4.15
CA GLN A 413 15.39 -2.63 4.05
C GLN A 413 15.30 -2.08 2.63
N ARG A 414 15.09 -0.77 2.47
CA ARG A 414 14.91 -0.11 1.19
C ARG A 414 16.05 0.87 0.92
N GLY A 415 16.59 0.82 -0.30
CA GLY A 415 17.41 1.90 -0.83
C GLY A 415 16.52 3.05 -1.26
N LEU A 416 16.53 4.16 -0.49
CA LEU A 416 15.67 5.31 -0.74
C LEU A 416 16.48 6.53 -1.17
N ALA A 417 16.01 7.21 -2.23
CA ALA A 417 16.49 8.54 -2.60
C ALA A 417 15.88 9.61 -1.71
N VAL A 418 16.58 10.73 -1.55
CA VAL A 418 16.02 11.94 -0.96
C VAL A 418 15.66 12.92 -2.07
N TYR A 419 14.40 13.32 -2.08
CA TYR A 419 13.84 14.29 -3.00
C TYR A 419 13.67 15.64 -2.33
N GLN A 420 13.83 16.70 -3.09
CA GLN A 420 13.43 18.04 -2.71
C GLN A 420 12.37 18.59 -3.66
N ILE A 421 11.38 19.30 -3.11
CA ILE A 421 10.42 20.04 -3.91
C ILE A 421 11.07 21.36 -4.34
N ARG A 422 11.27 21.54 -5.65
CA ARG A 422 11.81 22.77 -6.25
C ARG A 422 10.93 23.24 -7.40
N ASN A 423 10.33 24.41 -7.25
CA ASN A 423 9.53 25.05 -8.31
C ASN A 423 8.44 24.12 -8.89
N GLY A 424 7.73 23.42 -8.03
CA GLY A 424 6.65 22.52 -8.41
C GLY A 424 7.08 21.16 -9.00
N LYS A 425 8.35 20.80 -8.85
CA LYS A 425 8.94 19.53 -9.31
C LYS A 425 9.69 18.82 -8.18
N PHE A 426 9.83 17.52 -8.33
CA PHE A 426 10.71 16.71 -7.49
C PHE A 426 12.11 16.68 -8.09
N VAL A 427 13.12 16.96 -7.28
CA VAL A 427 14.54 16.92 -7.65
C VAL A 427 15.23 15.99 -6.67
N VAL A 428 15.93 14.99 -7.15
CA VAL A 428 16.80 14.14 -6.31
C VAL A 428 17.98 14.98 -5.83
N ILE A 429 18.18 15.01 -4.52
CA ILE A 429 19.30 15.72 -3.88
C ILE A 429 20.28 14.77 -3.21
N ASP A 430 19.83 13.53 -2.95
CA ASP A 430 20.66 12.45 -2.48
C ASP A 430 20.15 11.14 -3.12
N PRO A 431 20.97 10.48 -3.98
CA PRO A 431 20.52 9.33 -4.74
C PRO A 431 20.29 8.10 -3.88
N ALA A 432 19.41 7.19 -4.33
CA ALA A 432 19.21 5.90 -3.72
C ALA A 432 20.48 5.03 -3.84
N PRO A 433 20.86 4.27 -2.79
CA PRO A 433 21.93 3.30 -2.91
C PRO A 433 21.51 2.16 -3.85
N ARG A 434 22.43 1.73 -4.74
CA ARG A 434 22.20 0.62 -5.68
C ARG A 434 22.75 -0.71 -5.20
N THR A 435 23.51 -0.69 -4.13
CA THR A 435 24.08 -1.88 -3.49
C THR A 435 23.88 -1.80 -1.98
N VAL A 436 23.72 -2.94 -1.35
CA VAL A 436 23.73 -3.00 0.11
C VAL A 436 25.17 -2.72 0.58
N LEU A 437 25.36 -1.54 1.14
CA LEU A 437 26.58 -1.29 1.92
C LEU A 437 26.43 -2.15 3.17
N GLY A 438 27.42 -3.04 3.41
CA GLY A 438 27.48 -3.79 4.64
C GLY A 438 27.46 -2.83 5.83
N PRO A 439 27.19 -3.31 7.07
CA PRO A 439 27.25 -2.46 8.23
C PRO A 439 28.61 -1.79 8.27
N SER A 440 28.58 -0.45 8.25
CA SER A 440 29.77 0.41 8.41
C SER A 440 30.33 0.26 9.80
#